data_9dba82c6e72d6117d80e2c7216c31fa0
#
_entry.id   9dba82c6e72d6117d80e2c7216c31fa0
#
_cell.length_a   1.000
_cell.length_b   1.000
_cell.length_c   1.000
_cell.angle_alpha   90.00
_cell.angle_beta   90.00
_cell.angle_gamma   90.00
#
_symmetry.space_group_name_H-M   'P 1'
#
loop_
_entity.id
_entity.type
_entity.pdbx_description
1 polymer ?
#
loop_
_entity_poly.entity_id
_entity_poly.type
_entity_poly.pdbx_seq_one_letter_code
_entity_poly.pdbx_strand_id
1 'polypeptide(L)'
;AGNGPTGHGLILRADGTIWGAGYNGYGQLGLGDTTDRTSFTQIIHAAFFTDIFAGDGRYPACGAISQDKDVYLWGYNGYGQIGNGTTANVAAPFKPVGAFQGNVTKAVMGGGVSVDGCVIQSGNKLWATGYNANGNLGIGHASNVSTFQKVLGISGTIQDWNLYGNGYAAWGISVLYDDGRVDACGENSVGACGTQPGNLHNVLALTNVIF
;
A
#
# COMPACT_ATOMS: atom_id res chain seq x y z
N ALA A 1 -16.17 17.41 -16.44
CA ALA A 1 -15.63 17.65 -15.11
C ALA A 1 -14.13 17.41 -15.21
N GLY A 2 -13.31 18.48 -15.12
CA GLY A 2 -11.88 18.40 -15.38
C GLY A 2 -11.18 17.59 -14.29
N ASN A 3 -10.61 16.46 -14.67
CA ASN A 3 -9.48 15.91 -13.97
C ASN A 3 -8.30 16.86 -14.23
N GLY A 4 -7.99 17.72 -13.26
CA GLY A 4 -6.73 18.45 -13.28
C GLY A 4 -5.57 17.45 -13.39
N PRO A 5 -4.40 17.88 -13.86
CA PRO A 5 -3.25 16.99 -13.98
C PRO A 5 -2.85 16.51 -12.57
N THR A 6 -3.02 15.23 -12.31
CA THR A 6 -2.62 14.59 -11.06
C THR A 6 -1.34 13.77 -11.23
N GLY A 7 -0.71 13.84 -12.41
CA GLY A 7 0.50 13.10 -12.74
C GLY A 7 1.68 13.55 -11.87
N HIS A 8 2.32 12.60 -11.22
CA HIS A 8 3.59 12.80 -10.52
C HIS A 8 4.55 11.67 -10.87
N GLY A 9 5.83 11.91 -10.70
CA GLY A 9 6.87 10.90 -10.92
C GLY A 9 7.89 10.92 -9.79
N LEU A 10 8.30 9.74 -9.35
CA LEU A 10 9.43 9.55 -8.44
C LEU A 10 10.55 8.81 -9.18
N ILE A 11 11.79 9.17 -8.90
CA ILE A 11 12.99 8.50 -9.40
C ILE A 11 13.85 8.14 -8.21
N LEU A 12 14.24 6.88 -8.12
CA LEU A 12 15.31 6.42 -7.24
C LEU A 12 16.61 6.37 -8.05
N ARG A 13 17.63 7.05 -7.57
CA ARG A 13 18.96 7.04 -8.18
C ARG A 13 19.83 5.94 -7.56
N ALA A 14 20.86 5.54 -8.28
CA ALA A 14 21.83 4.53 -7.81
C ALA A 14 22.58 4.93 -6.52
N ASP A 15 22.63 6.23 -6.21
CA ASP A 15 23.18 6.75 -4.97
C ASP A 15 22.22 6.70 -3.77
N GLY A 16 21.03 6.07 -3.95
CA GLY A 16 20.02 5.92 -2.91
C GLY A 16 19.17 7.18 -2.65
N THR A 17 19.32 8.24 -3.45
CA THR A 17 18.50 9.46 -3.34
C THR A 17 17.21 9.34 -4.15
N ILE A 18 16.13 9.95 -3.65
CA ILE A 18 14.82 10.00 -4.32
C ILE A 18 14.57 11.42 -4.83
N TRP A 19 14.01 11.53 -6.02
CA TRP A 19 13.66 12.78 -6.67
C TRP A 19 12.22 12.73 -7.15
N GLY A 20 11.48 13.85 -6.99
CA GLY A 20 10.07 13.94 -7.37
C GLY A 20 9.80 15.14 -8.28
N ALA A 21 8.86 14.97 -9.22
CA ALA A 21 8.34 16.02 -10.08
C ALA A 21 6.84 15.81 -10.36
N GLY A 22 6.14 16.88 -10.75
CA GLY A 22 4.72 16.86 -11.08
C GLY A 22 3.83 17.43 -10.00
N TYR A 23 2.59 16.93 -9.95
CA TYR A 23 1.56 17.36 -9.00
C TYR A 23 1.92 16.97 -7.56
N ASN A 24 1.70 17.91 -6.62
CA ASN A 24 2.06 17.75 -5.22
C ASN A 24 0.95 18.17 -4.22
N GLY A 25 -0.27 18.34 -4.67
CA GLY A 25 -1.37 18.87 -3.83
C GLY A 25 -1.68 18.05 -2.58
N TYR A 26 -1.20 16.80 -2.48
CA TYR A 26 -1.32 15.92 -1.30
C TYR A 26 0.02 15.67 -0.60
N GLY A 27 1.11 16.33 -1.04
CA GLY A 27 2.46 16.08 -0.53
C GLY A 27 3.11 14.80 -1.09
N GLN A 28 2.60 14.23 -2.20
CA GLN A 28 3.06 12.98 -2.79
C GLN A 28 4.48 13.03 -3.36
N LEU A 29 5.04 14.21 -3.54
CA LEU A 29 6.46 14.35 -3.91
C LEU A 29 7.42 14.19 -2.71
N GLY A 30 6.91 14.20 -1.46
CA GLY A 30 7.73 14.00 -0.26
C GLY A 30 8.69 15.15 0.07
N LEU A 31 8.43 16.35 -0.44
CA LEU A 31 9.36 17.51 -0.35
C LEU A 31 9.16 18.38 0.89
N GLY A 32 8.21 18.00 1.78
CA GLY A 32 7.86 18.74 2.98
C GLY A 32 6.83 19.86 2.74
N ASP A 33 6.32 20.02 1.53
CA ASP A 33 5.30 20.96 1.13
C ASP A 33 4.27 20.34 0.17
N THR A 34 3.34 21.15 -0.35
CA THR A 34 2.31 20.71 -1.31
C THR A 34 2.38 21.49 -2.64
N THR A 35 3.55 22.05 -2.96
CA THR A 35 3.76 22.82 -4.19
C THR A 35 4.19 21.90 -5.33
N ASP A 36 3.54 22.02 -6.50
CA ASP A 36 3.90 21.28 -7.70
C ASP A 36 5.33 21.56 -8.14
N ARG A 37 5.97 20.60 -8.79
CA ARG A 37 7.32 20.73 -9.34
C ARG A 37 7.33 20.47 -10.84
N THR A 38 7.83 21.45 -11.61
CA THR A 38 8.00 21.35 -13.06
C THR A 38 9.31 20.65 -13.46
N SER A 39 10.19 20.39 -12.48
CA SER A 39 11.44 19.64 -12.65
C SER A 39 11.69 18.72 -11.47
N PHE A 40 12.49 17.66 -11.68
CA PHE A 40 12.84 16.75 -10.59
C PHE A 40 13.59 17.50 -9.47
N THR A 41 13.04 17.42 -8.27
CA THR A 41 13.56 18.04 -7.05
C THR A 41 13.91 16.91 -6.07
N GLN A 42 15.07 16.99 -5.44
CA GLN A 42 15.52 15.96 -4.50
C GLN A 42 14.73 15.99 -3.20
N ILE A 43 14.27 14.82 -2.76
CA ILE A 43 13.73 14.61 -1.41
C ILE A 43 14.90 14.53 -0.44
N ILE A 44 15.02 15.52 0.45
CA ILE A 44 16.12 15.58 1.42
C ILE A 44 15.77 14.66 2.60
N HIS A 45 16.51 13.57 2.73
CA HIS A 45 16.34 12.59 3.80
C HIS A 45 17.69 11.95 4.17
N ALA A 46 17.85 11.53 5.44
CA ALA A 46 19.09 10.93 5.91
C ALA A 46 19.26 9.46 5.52
N ALA A 47 18.17 8.76 5.23
CA ALA A 47 18.23 7.35 4.82
C ALA A 47 18.63 7.22 3.34
N PHE A 48 19.38 6.15 3.05
CA PHE A 48 19.62 5.67 1.69
C PHE A 48 18.52 4.69 1.31
N PHE A 49 17.85 4.92 0.19
CA PHE A 49 16.73 4.10 -0.26
C PHE A 49 17.18 3.07 -1.30
N THR A 50 16.52 1.90 -1.28
CA THR A 50 16.80 0.79 -2.19
C THR A 50 15.62 0.45 -3.08
N ASP A 51 14.42 0.94 -2.74
CA ASP A 51 13.21 0.74 -3.52
C ASP A 51 12.23 1.88 -3.31
N ILE A 52 11.38 2.15 -4.32
CA ILE A 52 10.28 3.12 -4.27
C ILE A 52 9.00 2.50 -4.81
N PHE A 53 7.87 2.89 -4.27
CA PHE A 53 6.56 2.47 -4.74
C PHE A 53 5.55 3.61 -4.58
N ALA A 54 4.54 3.64 -5.44
CA ALA A 54 3.50 4.67 -5.43
C ALA A 54 2.15 4.03 -5.79
N GLY A 55 1.08 4.58 -5.22
CA GLY A 55 -0.27 4.31 -5.66
C GLY A 55 -0.53 5.01 -6.99
N ASP A 56 -1.30 4.37 -7.85
CA ASP A 56 -1.68 4.84 -9.19
C ASP A 56 -3.04 5.57 -9.21
N GLY A 57 -3.66 5.70 -8.06
CA GLY A 57 -4.99 6.28 -7.89
C GLY A 57 -5.05 7.80 -8.02
N ARG A 58 -6.29 8.31 -7.94
CA ARG A 58 -6.58 9.76 -7.92
C ARG A 58 -5.98 10.48 -6.71
N TYR A 59 -5.72 9.75 -5.64
CA TYR A 59 -5.23 10.23 -4.36
C TYR A 59 -3.93 9.50 -3.99
N PRO A 60 -2.82 9.78 -4.69
CA PRO A 60 -1.62 8.98 -4.57
C PRO A 60 -0.95 9.15 -3.21
N ALA A 61 -0.66 8.03 -2.59
CA ALA A 61 0.35 7.91 -1.56
C ALA A 61 1.58 7.21 -2.13
N CYS A 62 2.73 7.52 -1.58
CA CYS A 62 4.02 7.02 -2.04
C CYS A 62 4.80 6.43 -0.88
N GLY A 63 5.78 5.61 -1.20
CA GLY A 63 6.67 5.05 -0.21
C GLY A 63 8.03 4.65 -0.76
N ALA A 64 8.92 4.35 0.17
CA ALA A 64 10.27 3.85 -0.12
C ALA A 64 10.71 2.86 0.94
N ILE A 65 11.58 1.93 0.55
CA ILE A 65 12.27 1.03 1.47
C ILE A 65 13.73 1.48 1.53
N SER A 66 14.26 1.66 2.75
CA SER A 66 15.65 2.03 2.96
C SER A 66 16.58 0.82 2.92
N GLN A 67 17.89 1.08 2.88
CA GLN A 67 18.95 0.08 3.01
C GLN A 67 18.83 -0.70 4.33
N ASP A 68 18.35 -0.05 5.39
CA ASP A 68 18.14 -0.66 6.71
C ASP A 68 16.83 -1.49 6.78
N LYS A 69 16.16 -1.69 5.64
CA LYS A 69 14.88 -2.42 5.56
C LYS A 69 13.75 -1.77 6.36
N ASP A 70 13.81 -0.48 6.51
CA ASP A 70 12.70 0.34 7.02
C ASP A 70 11.83 0.84 5.88
N VAL A 71 10.53 0.97 6.12
CA VAL A 71 9.61 1.60 5.17
C VAL A 71 9.33 3.04 5.57
N TYR A 72 9.24 3.91 4.58
CA TYR A 72 8.83 5.30 4.70
C TYR A 72 7.66 5.57 3.76
N LEU A 73 6.67 6.32 4.24
CA LEU A 73 5.42 6.57 3.53
C LEU A 73 5.09 8.07 3.57
N TRP A 74 4.48 8.59 2.49
CA TRP A 74 4.05 9.98 2.39
C TRP A 74 2.95 10.16 1.33
N GLY A 75 2.38 11.37 1.24
CA GLY A 75 1.33 11.71 0.30
C GLY A 75 -0.06 11.70 0.93
N TYR A 76 -1.06 11.31 0.15
CA TYR A 76 -2.46 11.25 0.58
C TYR A 76 -2.67 10.22 1.69
N ASN A 77 -3.49 10.59 2.69
CA ASN A 77 -3.72 9.76 3.86
C ASN A 77 -5.20 9.72 4.31
N GLY A 78 -6.13 10.10 3.46
CA GLY A 78 -7.54 10.23 3.83
C GLY A 78 -8.21 8.96 4.34
N TYR A 79 -7.62 7.79 4.11
CA TYR A 79 -8.08 6.50 4.63
C TYR A 79 -7.14 5.90 5.69
N GLY A 80 -6.06 6.60 6.07
CA GLY A 80 -5.07 6.12 7.03
C GLY A 80 -3.97 5.24 6.40
N GLN A 81 -3.79 5.28 5.07
CA GLN A 81 -2.86 4.42 4.34
C GLN A 81 -1.38 4.65 4.65
N ILE A 82 -1.04 5.76 5.31
CA ILE A 82 0.32 6.04 5.81
C ILE A 82 0.61 5.30 7.13
N GLY A 83 -0.42 4.91 7.88
CA GLY A 83 -0.25 4.14 9.10
C GLY A 83 0.32 4.94 10.30
N ASN A 84 0.11 6.25 10.33
CA ASN A 84 0.63 7.16 11.34
C ASN A 84 -0.36 7.45 12.49
N GLY A 85 -1.49 6.72 12.55
CA GLY A 85 -2.56 6.92 13.52
C GLY A 85 -3.53 8.03 13.17
N THR A 86 -3.37 8.71 12.04
CA THR A 86 -4.21 9.82 11.59
C THR A 86 -4.71 9.60 10.17
N THR A 87 -5.56 10.51 9.67
CA THR A 87 -5.98 10.59 8.27
C THR A 87 -5.53 11.89 7.58
N ALA A 88 -4.62 12.63 8.21
CA ALA A 88 -4.04 13.84 7.62
C ALA A 88 -2.94 13.46 6.62
N ASN A 89 -2.89 14.16 5.48
CA ASN A 89 -1.84 13.97 4.46
C ASN A 89 -0.45 14.24 5.04
N VAL A 90 0.55 13.56 4.50
CA VAL A 90 1.94 13.62 4.97
C VAL A 90 2.84 14.07 3.83
N ALA A 91 3.43 15.26 3.94
CA ALA A 91 4.18 15.87 2.85
C ALA A 91 5.68 15.49 2.80
N ALA A 92 6.18 14.75 3.79
CA ALA A 92 7.57 14.29 3.85
C ALA A 92 7.63 12.80 4.22
N PRO A 93 8.70 12.07 3.88
CA PRO A 93 8.85 10.66 4.24
C PRO A 93 8.69 10.44 5.74
N PHE A 94 7.65 9.69 6.12
CA PHE A 94 7.31 9.33 7.49
C PHE A 94 7.59 7.84 7.71
N LYS A 95 8.29 7.50 8.78
CA LYS A 95 8.56 6.13 9.20
C LYS A 95 7.47 5.66 10.18
N PRO A 96 6.49 4.83 9.76
CA PRO A 96 5.47 4.33 10.67
C PRO A 96 6.07 3.41 11.73
N VAL A 97 5.46 3.43 12.92
CA VAL A 97 5.89 2.57 14.02
C VAL A 97 5.28 1.18 13.85
N GLY A 98 6.10 0.13 13.93
CA GLY A 98 5.64 -1.26 13.85
C GLY A 98 6.75 -2.28 13.93
N ALA A 99 6.38 -3.51 14.29
CA ALA A 99 7.30 -4.64 14.40
C ALA A 99 7.85 -5.16 13.04
N PHE A 100 7.48 -4.50 11.95
CA PHE A 100 7.94 -4.79 10.59
C PHE A 100 9.21 -4.01 10.21
N GLN A 101 9.52 -2.91 10.89
CA GLN A 101 10.70 -2.09 10.61
C GLN A 101 12.00 -2.88 10.80
N GLY A 102 13.01 -2.58 9.99
CA GLY A 102 14.29 -3.28 9.96
C GLY A 102 14.25 -4.66 9.26
N ASN A 103 13.09 -5.08 8.74
CA ASN A 103 12.94 -6.37 8.06
C ASN A 103 11.94 -6.34 6.89
N VAL A 104 11.66 -5.17 6.35
CA VAL A 104 10.76 -5.01 5.19
C VAL A 104 11.44 -5.55 3.94
N THR A 105 10.76 -6.48 3.25
CA THR A 105 11.25 -7.09 2.00
C THR A 105 10.47 -6.64 0.78
N LYS A 106 9.19 -6.31 0.94
CA LYS A 106 8.32 -5.82 -0.13
C LYS A 106 7.25 -4.92 0.48
N ALA A 107 6.91 -3.84 -0.19
CA ALA A 107 5.79 -2.99 0.15
C ALA A 107 5.06 -2.56 -1.12
N VAL A 108 3.74 -2.49 -1.06
CA VAL A 108 2.90 -2.06 -2.17
C VAL A 108 1.87 -1.07 -1.63
N MET A 109 1.78 0.07 -2.31
CA MET A 109 0.67 0.99 -2.17
C MET A 109 -0.33 0.63 -3.26
N GLY A 110 -1.49 0.22 -2.87
CA GLY A 110 -2.47 -0.25 -3.83
C GLY A 110 -3.84 0.22 -3.49
N GLY A 111 -4.67 0.07 -4.45
CA GLY A 111 -6.06 0.40 -4.31
C GLY A 111 -6.65 0.77 -5.63
N GLY A 112 -7.55 1.66 -5.57
CA GLY A 112 -8.29 2.01 -6.74
C GLY A 112 -8.23 3.49 -7.04
N VAL A 113 -9.02 3.87 -8.00
CA VAL A 113 -9.16 5.28 -8.44
C VAL A 113 -9.48 6.21 -7.26
N SER A 114 -10.02 5.69 -6.17
CA SER A 114 -10.51 6.53 -5.06
C SER A 114 -10.18 6.03 -3.65
N VAL A 115 -9.63 4.83 -3.50
CA VAL A 115 -9.45 4.19 -2.18
C VAL A 115 -8.17 3.36 -2.14
N ASP A 116 -7.30 3.67 -1.21
CA ASP A 116 -5.97 3.09 -1.13
C ASP A 116 -5.69 2.43 0.22
N GLY A 117 -4.84 1.41 0.18
CA GLY A 117 -4.21 0.82 1.34
C GLY A 117 -2.74 0.57 1.11
N CYS A 118 -1.99 0.38 2.17
CA CYS A 118 -0.60 -0.04 2.12
C CYS A 118 -0.45 -1.43 2.72
N VAL A 119 0.22 -2.32 2.00
CA VAL A 119 0.59 -3.65 2.49
C VAL A 119 2.10 -3.80 2.47
N ILE A 120 2.64 -4.33 3.54
CA ILE A 120 4.07 -4.50 3.78
C ILE A 120 4.33 -5.96 4.13
N GLN A 121 5.34 -6.57 3.50
CA GLN A 121 5.89 -7.85 3.92
C GLN A 121 7.12 -7.64 4.81
N SER A 122 7.14 -8.33 5.94
CA SER A 122 8.28 -8.41 6.84
C SER A 122 8.43 -9.87 7.32
N GLY A 123 9.46 -10.54 6.82
CA GLY A 123 9.59 -11.99 6.95
C GLY A 123 8.38 -12.71 6.36
N ASN A 124 7.85 -13.69 7.07
CA ASN A 124 6.65 -14.45 6.65
C ASN A 124 5.34 -13.84 7.20
N LYS A 125 5.24 -12.51 7.24
CA LYS A 125 4.06 -11.78 7.71
C LYS A 125 3.73 -10.64 6.77
N LEU A 126 2.43 -10.37 6.61
CA LEU A 126 1.92 -9.18 5.98
C LEU A 126 1.32 -8.24 7.02
N TRP A 127 1.50 -6.96 6.81
CA TRP A 127 0.95 -5.88 7.61
C TRP A 127 0.21 -4.91 6.68
N ALA A 128 -0.96 -4.45 7.08
CA ALA A 128 -1.79 -3.62 6.21
C ALA A 128 -2.41 -2.45 6.97
N THR A 129 -2.64 -1.35 6.26
CA THR A 129 -3.32 -0.14 6.76
C THR A 129 -4.07 0.55 5.62
N GLY A 130 -5.05 1.39 5.95
CA GLY A 130 -5.81 2.18 4.97
C GLY A 130 -7.26 1.77 4.83
N TYR A 131 -7.78 1.84 3.60
CA TYR A 131 -9.16 1.52 3.27
C TYR A 131 -9.46 0.03 3.44
N ASN A 132 -10.55 -0.28 4.17
CA ASN A 132 -10.92 -1.65 4.53
C ASN A 132 -12.44 -1.91 4.56
N ALA A 133 -13.25 -1.04 3.98
CA ALA A 133 -14.72 -1.16 4.07
C ALA A 133 -15.28 -2.48 3.48
N ASN A 134 -14.51 -3.17 2.64
CA ASN A 134 -14.85 -4.47 2.06
C ASN A 134 -13.94 -5.61 2.54
N GLY A 135 -13.23 -5.44 3.68
CA GLY A 135 -12.28 -6.44 4.16
C GLY A 135 -10.97 -6.51 3.35
N ASN A 136 -10.68 -5.48 2.58
CA ASN A 136 -9.57 -5.38 1.62
C ASN A 136 -8.20 -5.73 2.23
N LEU A 137 -8.03 -5.42 3.51
CA LEU A 137 -6.77 -5.59 4.24
C LEU A 137 -6.58 -6.98 4.86
N GLY A 138 -7.61 -7.82 4.89
CA GLY A 138 -7.53 -9.17 5.46
C GLY A 138 -7.26 -9.21 6.97
N ILE A 139 -7.69 -8.21 7.72
CA ILE A 139 -7.40 -8.03 9.16
C ILE A 139 -8.52 -8.48 10.10
N GLY A 140 -9.53 -9.20 9.57
CA GLY A 140 -10.61 -9.79 10.35
C GLY A 140 -11.86 -8.92 10.55
N HIS A 141 -11.86 -7.71 10.02
CA HIS A 141 -13.01 -6.80 10.04
C HIS A 141 -13.04 -5.89 8.79
N ALA A 142 -14.09 -5.09 8.63
CA ALA A 142 -14.29 -4.23 7.48
C ALA A 142 -14.30 -2.73 7.85
N SER A 143 -13.49 -2.32 8.81
CA SER A 143 -13.32 -0.89 9.16
C SER A 143 -11.96 -0.39 8.68
N ASN A 144 -11.92 0.83 8.15
CA ASN A 144 -10.66 1.50 7.82
C ASN A 144 -9.75 1.61 9.04
N VAL A 145 -8.45 1.52 8.83
CA VAL A 145 -7.46 1.62 9.91
C VAL A 145 -6.34 2.58 9.53
N SER A 146 -5.92 3.38 10.49
CA SER A 146 -4.84 4.36 10.33
C SER A 146 -3.51 3.92 10.96
N THR A 147 -3.44 2.67 11.43
CA THR A 147 -2.22 2.03 11.94
C THR A 147 -2.07 0.67 11.30
N PHE A 148 -0.83 0.23 11.11
CA PHE A 148 -0.58 -1.10 10.54
C PHE A 148 -1.09 -2.21 11.45
N GLN A 149 -1.92 -3.09 10.90
CA GLN A 149 -2.41 -4.31 11.53
C GLN A 149 -1.91 -5.54 10.76
N LYS A 150 -1.76 -6.66 11.48
CA LYS A 150 -1.32 -7.92 10.88
C LYS A 150 -2.43 -8.50 10.02
N VAL A 151 -2.10 -8.90 8.79
CA VAL A 151 -3.01 -9.68 7.93
C VAL A 151 -3.18 -11.08 8.53
N LEU A 152 -4.41 -11.54 8.61
CA LEU A 152 -4.79 -12.81 9.22
C LEU A 152 -4.89 -13.93 8.16
N GLY A 153 -4.77 -15.18 8.62
CA GLY A 153 -4.97 -16.36 7.77
C GLY A 153 -3.73 -16.84 7.02
N ILE A 154 -2.55 -16.20 7.19
CA ILE A 154 -1.31 -16.71 6.59
C ILE A 154 -1.00 -18.08 7.20
N SER A 155 -1.01 -19.13 6.35
CA SER A 155 -0.97 -20.56 6.75
C SER A 155 0.21 -21.33 6.17
N GLY A 156 1.14 -20.66 5.48
CA GLY A 156 2.33 -21.26 4.85
C GLY A 156 3.47 -20.26 4.70
N THR A 157 4.54 -20.66 4.04
CA THR A 157 5.64 -19.75 3.66
C THR A 157 5.22 -18.95 2.44
N ILE A 158 5.26 -17.62 2.55
CA ILE A 158 4.91 -16.71 1.44
C ILE A 158 5.99 -16.81 0.37
N GLN A 159 5.64 -17.28 -0.82
CA GLN A 159 6.48 -17.22 -2.01
C GLN A 159 6.36 -15.87 -2.69
N ASP A 160 5.11 -15.39 -2.90
CA ASP A 160 4.81 -14.07 -3.45
C ASP A 160 3.42 -13.60 -3.00
N TRP A 161 3.15 -12.32 -3.15
CA TRP A 161 1.83 -11.75 -2.91
C TRP A 161 1.63 -10.50 -3.75
N ASN A 162 0.38 -10.17 -4.02
CA ASN A 162 0.05 -8.97 -4.76
C ASN A 162 -1.31 -8.41 -4.32
N LEU A 163 -1.57 -7.17 -4.71
CA LEU A 163 -2.89 -6.58 -4.63
C LEU A 163 -3.62 -6.82 -5.95
N TYR A 164 -4.86 -7.22 -5.87
CA TYR A 164 -5.73 -7.34 -7.05
C TYR A 164 -6.86 -6.33 -6.97
N GLY A 165 -7.45 -5.96 -8.11
CA GLY A 165 -8.61 -5.07 -8.16
C GLY A 165 -8.60 -4.13 -9.36
N ASN A 166 -9.72 -3.46 -9.57
CA ASN A 166 -9.99 -2.65 -10.77
C ASN A 166 -10.19 -1.16 -10.49
N GLY A 167 -9.81 -0.68 -9.33
CA GLY A 167 -9.80 0.74 -9.08
C GLY A 167 -11.02 1.39 -8.41
N TYR A 168 -12.11 0.69 -8.18
CA TYR A 168 -13.28 1.21 -7.45
C TYR A 168 -13.49 0.39 -6.19
N ALA A 169 -12.93 0.70 -5.06
CA ALA A 169 -13.13 0.03 -3.77
C ALA A 169 -13.02 -1.52 -3.77
N ALA A 170 -13.02 -2.13 -4.95
CA ALA A 170 -12.97 -3.56 -5.21
C ALA A 170 -11.52 -4.02 -5.35
N TRP A 171 -10.81 -4.20 -4.25
CA TRP A 171 -9.45 -4.71 -4.20
C TRP A 171 -9.24 -5.62 -3.00
N GLY A 172 -8.17 -6.37 -3.03
CA GLY A 172 -7.79 -7.26 -1.95
C GLY A 172 -6.36 -7.74 -2.07
N ILE A 173 -5.99 -8.67 -1.23
CA ILE A 173 -4.66 -9.28 -1.18
C ILE A 173 -4.77 -10.72 -1.66
N SER A 174 -3.90 -11.13 -2.57
CA SER A 174 -3.65 -12.53 -2.93
C SER A 174 -2.25 -12.94 -2.49
N VAL A 175 -2.12 -14.14 -1.94
CA VAL A 175 -0.86 -14.70 -1.44
C VAL A 175 -0.65 -16.05 -2.08
N LEU A 176 0.50 -16.23 -2.72
CA LEU A 176 1.00 -17.52 -3.20
C LEU A 176 1.99 -18.09 -2.18
N TYR A 177 1.80 -19.33 -1.82
CA TYR A 177 2.69 -20.06 -0.91
C TYR A 177 3.67 -20.96 -1.68
N ASP A 178 4.75 -21.36 -1.02
CA ASP A 178 5.79 -22.26 -1.57
C ASP A 178 5.27 -23.67 -1.91
N ASP A 179 4.15 -24.09 -1.33
CA ASP A 179 3.46 -25.34 -1.65
C ASP A 179 2.48 -25.23 -2.83
N GLY A 180 2.42 -24.07 -3.49
CA GLY A 180 1.57 -23.80 -4.64
C GLY A 180 0.14 -23.37 -4.30
N ARG A 181 -0.27 -23.36 -3.03
CA ARG A 181 -1.58 -22.82 -2.63
C ARG A 181 -1.66 -21.33 -2.84
N VAL A 182 -2.88 -20.83 -3.08
CA VAL A 182 -3.20 -19.42 -3.14
C VAL A 182 -4.30 -19.12 -2.12
N ASP A 183 -4.11 -18.09 -1.33
CA ASP A 183 -5.15 -17.51 -0.48
C ASP A 183 -5.48 -16.10 -0.95
N ALA A 184 -6.72 -15.67 -0.73
CA ALA A 184 -7.16 -14.31 -1.05
C ALA A 184 -8.08 -13.75 0.05
N CYS A 185 -8.11 -12.42 0.17
CA CYS A 185 -9.08 -11.69 0.99
C CYS A 185 -9.47 -10.38 0.31
N GLY A 186 -10.59 -9.77 0.73
CA GLY A 186 -11.04 -8.49 0.23
C GLY A 186 -12.45 -8.55 -0.36
N GLU A 187 -12.71 -7.64 -1.28
CA GLU A 187 -13.99 -7.53 -1.95
C GLU A 187 -14.26 -8.77 -2.82
N ASN A 188 -15.46 -9.36 -2.64
CA ASN A 188 -15.82 -10.63 -3.28
C ASN A 188 -17.25 -10.64 -3.87
N SER A 189 -17.87 -9.50 -4.08
CA SER A 189 -19.26 -9.41 -4.60
C SER A 189 -19.46 -10.08 -5.97
N VAL A 190 -18.37 -10.24 -6.72
CA VAL A 190 -18.34 -10.91 -8.03
C VAL A 190 -17.47 -12.19 -8.02
N GLY A 191 -17.12 -12.70 -6.84
CA GLY A 191 -16.26 -13.88 -6.71
C GLY A 191 -14.78 -13.63 -6.94
N ALA A 192 -14.32 -12.39 -6.79
CA ALA A 192 -12.94 -12.00 -7.09
C ALA A 192 -11.89 -12.67 -6.19
N CYS A 193 -12.28 -13.12 -4.99
CA CYS A 193 -11.41 -13.90 -4.09
C CYS A 193 -11.27 -15.38 -4.51
N GLY A 194 -11.96 -15.86 -5.54
CA GLY A 194 -11.88 -17.25 -5.98
C GLY A 194 -12.30 -18.27 -4.92
N THR A 195 -13.14 -17.89 -3.95
CA THR A 195 -13.68 -18.78 -2.92
C THR A 195 -14.86 -19.58 -3.47
N GLN A 196 -15.45 -20.48 -2.66
CA GLN A 196 -16.51 -21.40 -3.10
C GLN A 196 -17.60 -20.72 -3.93
N PRO A 197 -18.13 -21.38 -4.98
CA PRO A 197 -19.25 -20.90 -5.77
C PRO A 197 -20.44 -20.51 -4.87
N GLY A 198 -20.99 -19.31 -5.08
CA GLY A 198 -22.10 -18.77 -4.31
C GLY A 198 -21.73 -18.00 -3.04
N ASN A 199 -20.47 -17.98 -2.62
CA ASN A 199 -19.99 -17.11 -1.54
C ASN A 199 -19.56 -15.76 -2.12
N LEU A 200 -20.51 -14.84 -2.25
CA LEU A 200 -20.28 -13.48 -2.75
C LEU A 200 -20.11 -12.45 -1.61
N HIS A 201 -19.86 -12.90 -0.39
CA HIS A 201 -19.54 -12.01 0.74
C HIS A 201 -18.06 -11.66 0.76
N ASN A 202 -17.74 -10.46 1.23
CA ASN A 202 -16.36 -10.01 1.39
C ASN A 202 -15.59 -10.94 2.34
N VAL A 203 -14.36 -11.25 1.97
CA VAL A 203 -13.48 -12.15 2.71
C VAL A 203 -12.57 -11.35 3.62
N LEU A 204 -12.80 -11.44 4.94
CA LEU A 204 -12.16 -10.57 5.94
C LEU A 204 -10.77 -11.02 6.37
N ALA A 205 -10.37 -12.25 6.02
CA ALA A 205 -9.02 -12.79 6.24
C ALA A 205 -8.62 -13.66 5.04
N LEU A 206 -7.34 -13.96 4.88
CA LEU A 206 -6.89 -14.84 3.80
C LEU A 206 -7.56 -16.21 3.90
N THR A 207 -8.10 -16.66 2.77
CA THR A 207 -8.84 -17.93 2.65
C THR A 207 -8.41 -18.61 1.35
N ASN A 208 -8.37 -19.94 1.35
CA ASN A 208 -7.94 -20.73 0.21
C ASN A 208 -8.80 -20.47 -1.04
N VAL A 209 -8.13 -20.21 -2.15
CA VAL A 209 -8.71 -20.12 -3.49
C VAL A 209 -8.95 -21.53 -4.04
N ILE A 210 -10.13 -21.77 -4.58
CA ILE A 210 -10.50 -23.05 -5.20
C ILE A 210 -10.37 -22.90 -6.71
N PHE A 211 -9.58 -23.77 -7.32
CA PHE A 211 -9.38 -23.86 -8.77
C PHE A 211 -10.22 -24.96 -9.38
#